data_ed51042710576d8e1b14048e8399491d
#
_entry.id   ed51042710576d8e1b14048e8399491d
#
_cell.length_a   1.000
_cell.length_b   1.000
_cell.length_c   1.000
_cell.angle_alpha   90.00
_cell.angle_beta   90.00
_cell.angle_gamma   90.00
#
_symmetry.space_group_name_H-M   'P 1'
#
loop_
_entity.id
_entity.type
_entity.pdbx_description
1 polymer ?
#
loop_
_entity_poly.entity_id
_entity_poly.type
_entity_poly.pdbx_seq_one_letter_code
_entity_poly.pdbx_strand_id
1 'polypeptide(L)'
;MTVSSRVPTMVLNNGVEMPQIGLGLGNGLDADQMVTCVAAALEAGYRSFDTATRYRNEEGLGQALLRPGVPREELFITTKLWNTDHGRESTLRAFHASLRRLGLDYIDLYLIHFPAPMLGKYVETWLTLEELHHDGRVRAIGVANFKSHHIADILDAGTVVPAVNQIELHPRYQQGPMRGFHAKHGIRTEAWSPLARRLLFHDPVLSSIAGRHDATLVQVVLQWHLRLGNIVIPKTVTPARMRENLDAVDGPALDEGDMALIRALDCDARTGPDPDEFLDGGVDWDEVTARWNRLVSKAD
;
A
#
# COMPACT_ATOMS: atom_id res chain seq x y z
N MET A 1 14.25 -26.43 3.69
CA MET A 1 14.51 -25.77 2.39
C MET A 1 13.69 -24.50 2.40
N THR A 2 14.32 -23.34 2.56
CA THR A 2 13.66 -22.04 2.43
C THR A 2 13.18 -21.91 0.99
N VAL A 3 11.87 -21.88 0.80
CA VAL A 3 11.30 -21.52 -0.51
C VAL A 3 11.67 -20.06 -0.72
N SER A 4 12.66 -19.80 -1.58
CA SER A 4 13.00 -18.45 -2.00
C SER A 4 11.71 -17.78 -2.49
N SER A 5 11.36 -16.63 -1.91
CA SER A 5 10.18 -15.88 -2.35
C SER A 5 10.35 -15.53 -3.83
N ARG A 6 9.39 -15.92 -4.67
CA ARG A 6 9.33 -15.55 -6.10
C ARG A 6 9.18 -14.02 -6.27
N VAL A 7 8.64 -13.35 -5.25
CA VAL A 7 8.40 -11.91 -5.27
C VAL A 7 9.72 -11.16 -5.08
N PRO A 8 10.12 -10.26 -5.99
CA PRO A 8 11.30 -9.43 -5.82
C PRO A 8 11.15 -8.52 -4.61
N THR A 9 12.28 -8.17 -3.98
CA THR A 9 12.35 -7.22 -2.88
C THR A 9 12.85 -5.87 -3.35
N MET A 10 12.39 -4.82 -2.68
CA MET A 10 12.86 -3.44 -2.83
C MET A 10 13.61 -3.04 -1.56
N VAL A 11 14.84 -2.57 -1.73
CA VAL A 11 15.61 -2.02 -0.61
C VAL A 11 15.07 -0.62 -0.28
N LEU A 12 14.63 -0.41 0.95
CA LEU A 12 14.20 0.88 1.48
C LEU A 12 15.43 1.76 1.78
N ASN A 13 15.22 3.07 2.00
CA ASN A 13 16.29 4.03 2.25
C ASN A 13 17.11 3.77 3.53
N ASN A 14 16.58 2.96 4.44
CA ASN A 14 17.24 2.52 5.67
C ASN A 14 17.85 1.10 5.59
N GLY A 15 17.88 0.50 4.38
CA GLY A 15 18.45 -0.83 4.14
C GLY A 15 17.51 -2.02 4.40
N VAL A 16 16.30 -1.78 4.89
CA VAL A 16 15.30 -2.85 5.07
C VAL A 16 14.79 -3.31 3.71
N GLU A 17 14.72 -4.63 3.50
CA GLU A 17 14.13 -5.22 2.30
C GLU A 17 12.62 -5.41 2.48
N MET A 18 11.83 -4.97 1.50
CA MET A 18 10.37 -5.08 1.46
C MET A 18 9.93 -5.79 0.18
N PRO A 19 9.07 -6.83 0.26
CA PRO A 19 8.52 -7.47 -0.94
C PRO A 19 7.78 -6.47 -1.83
N GLN A 20 8.01 -6.52 -3.14
CA GLN A 20 7.44 -5.57 -4.09
C GLN A 20 5.94 -5.81 -4.32
N ILE A 21 5.43 -7.02 -4.02
CA ILE A 21 3.99 -7.32 -3.99
C ILE A 21 3.63 -7.80 -2.58
N GLY A 22 2.72 -7.08 -1.93
CA GLY A 22 2.09 -7.47 -0.68
C GLY A 22 0.59 -7.73 -0.85
N LEU A 23 -0.05 -8.28 0.19
CA LEU A 23 -1.50 -8.43 0.25
C LEU A 23 -2.12 -7.32 1.11
N GLY A 24 -2.92 -6.45 0.49
CA GLY A 24 -3.74 -5.49 1.21
C GLY A 24 -4.94 -6.19 1.85
N LEU A 25 -5.07 -6.08 3.18
CA LEU A 25 -6.17 -6.75 3.92
C LEU A 25 -7.44 -5.88 3.98
N GLY A 26 -7.29 -4.56 4.10
CA GLY A 26 -8.42 -3.62 4.11
C GLY A 26 -9.53 -3.99 5.10
N ASN A 27 -10.71 -3.36 4.97
CA ASN A 27 -11.88 -3.65 5.82
C ASN A 27 -12.66 -4.88 5.34
N GLY A 28 -13.51 -5.46 6.20
CA GLY A 28 -14.61 -6.33 5.81
C GLY A 28 -14.36 -7.84 5.97
N LEU A 29 -13.27 -8.25 6.64
CA LEU A 29 -13.08 -9.63 7.08
C LEU A 29 -13.27 -9.71 8.59
N ASP A 30 -14.04 -10.69 9.05
CA ASP A 30 -14.02 -11.12 10.44
C ASP A 30 -12.75 -11.92 10.77
N ALA A 31 -12.57 -12.31 12.03
CA ALA A 31 -11.35 -12.99 12.47
C ALA A 31 -11.10 -14.33 11.77
N ASP A 32 -12.15 -15.15 11.60
CA ASP A 32 -12.02 -16.47 10.97
C ASP A 32 -11.75 -16.36 9.47
N GLN A 33 -12.42 -15.42 8.80
CA GLN A 33 -12.16 -15.10 7.41
C GLN A 33 -10.73 -14.58 7.20
N MET A 34 -10.22 -13.76 8.15
CA MET A 34 -8.85 -13.25 8.10
C MET A 34 -7.85 -14.39 8.21
N VAL A 35 -8.04 -15.30 9.16
CA VAL A 35 -7.18 -16.48 9.35
C VAL A 35 -7.15 -17.32 8.07
N THR A 36 -8.31 -17.57 7.47
CA THR A 36 -8.42 -18.35 6.22
C THR A 36 -7.75 -17.64 5.04
N CYS A 37 -7.95 -16.32 4.92
CA CYS A 37 -7.37 -15.49 3.89
C CYS A 37 -5.84 -15.47 3.96
N VAL A 38 -5.28 -15.24 5.15
CA VAL A 38 -3.82 -15.18 5.37
C VAL A 38 -3.18 -16.55 5.15
N ALA A 39 -3.82 -17.64 5.61
CA ALA A 39 -3.31 -18.99 5.35
C ALA A 39 -3.20 -19.27 3.84
N ALA A 40 -4.26 -18.97 3.08
CA ALA A 40 -4.24 -19.12 1.61
C ALA A 40 -3.18 -18.25 0.93
N ALA A 41 -2.97 -17.02 1.44
CA ALA A 41 -1.95 -16.13 0.93
C ALA A 41 -0.52 -16.64 1.20
N LEU A 42 -0.26 -17.16 2.40
CA LEU A 42 1.03 -17.79 2.75
C LEU A 42 1.32 -19.00 1.86
N GLU A 43 0.30 -19.87 1.63
CA GLU A 43 0.40 -21.00 0.70
C GLU A 43 0.65 -20.56 -0.75
N ALA A 44 0.05 -19.44 -1.18
CA ALA A 44 0.30 -18.87 -2.50
C ALA A 44 1.71 -18.28 -2.63
N GLY A 45 2.41 -17.97 -1.52
CA GLY A 45 3.76 -17.42 -1.51
C GLY A 45 3.87 -15.96 -1.05
N TYR A 46 2.78 -15.33 -0.59
CA TYR A 46 2.86 -14.00 0.00
C TYR A 46 3.71 -14.02 1.28
N ARG A 47 4.50 -12.95 1.45
CA ARG A 47 5.31 -12.71 2.65
C ARG A 47 5.11 -11.28 3.21
N SER A 48 4.34 -10.43 2.53
CA SER A 48 4.02 -9.08 2.95
C SER A 48 2.51 -8.89 3.12
N PHE A 49 2.11 -8.36 4.28
CA PHE A 49 0.72 -8.13 4.67
C PHE A 49 0.53 -6.71 5.16
N ASP A 50 -0.40 -5.99 4.53
CA ASP A 50 -0.72 -4.60 4.85
C ASP A 50 -2.09 -4.50 5.54
N THR A 51 -2.08 -4.03 6.78
CA THR A 51 -3.27 -3.75 7.57
C THR A 51 -3.27 -2.31 8.11
N ALA A 52 -4.21 -1.97 8.99
CA ALA A 52 -4.27 -0.70 9.71
C ALA A 52 -5.19 -0.80 10.92
N THR A 53 -4.95 0.03 11.93
CA THR A 53 -5.84 0.18 13.09
C THR A 53 -7.30 0.44 12.66
N ARG A 54 -7.50 1.28 11.64
CA ARG A 54 -8.83 1.63 11.09
C ARG A 54 -9.59 0.44 10.53
N TYR A 55 -8.91 -0.62 10.10
CA TYR A 55 -9.54 -1.79 9.51
C TYR A 55 -10.12 -2.75 10.55
N ARG A 56 -9.75 -2.60 11.83
CA ARG A 56 -10.23 -3.41 12.96
C ARG A 56 -10.01 -4.92 12.76
N ASN A 57 -8.93 -5.28 12.08
CA ASN A 57 -8.62 -6.67 11.74
C ASN A 57 -7.20 -7.10 12.14
N GLU A 58 -6.48 -6.27 12.89
CA GLU A 58 -5.11 -6.57 13.37
C GLU A 58 -5.09 -7.83 14.26
N GLU A 59 -6.10 -8.04 15.09
CA GLU A 59 -6.19 -9.23 15.95
C GLU A 59 -6.36 -10.52 15.10
N GLY A 60 -7.22 -10.50 14.11
CA GLY A 60 -7.39 -11.62 13.18
C GLY A 60 -6.11 -11.92 12.39
N LEU A 61 -5.38 -10.88 11.95
CA LEU A 61 -4.06 -11.06 11.34
C LEU A 61 -3.08 -11.69 12.35
N GLY A 62 -3.01 -11.18 13.58
CA GLY A 62 -2.17 -11.74 14.64
C GLY A 62 -2.44 -13.23 14.88
N GLN A 63 -3.71 -13.62 15.00
CA GLN A 63 -4.11 -15.03 15.11
C GLN A 63 -3.67 -15.89 13.94
N ALA A 64 -3.75 -15.34 12.72
CA ALA A 64 -3.29 -16.04 11.52
C ALA A 64 -1.76 -16.26 11.51
N LEU A 65 -1.00 -15.26 11.96
CA LEU A 65 0.47 -15.31 12.00
C LEU A 65 1.02 -16.25 13.09
N LEU A 66 0.25 -16.57 14.13
CA LEU A 66 0.63 -17.53 15.17
C LEU A 66 0.59 -18.97 14.68
N ARG A 67 -0.01 -19.26 13.52
CA ARG A 67 -0.04 -20.61 12.96
C ARG A 67 1.35 -21.05 12.52
N PRO A 68 1.74 -22.31 12.79
CA PRO A 68 3.05 -22.80 12.38
C PRO A 68 3.16 -22.84 10.85
N GLY A 69 4.29 -22.46 10.31
CA GLY A 69 4.58 -22.61 8.89
C GLY A 69 5.60 -21.63 8.30
N VAL A 70 5.55 -20.36 8.69
CA VAL A 70 6.48 -19.33 8.18
C VAL A 70 7.10 -18.59 9.37
N PRO A 71 8.44 -18.55 9.49
CA PRO A 71 9.11 -17.78 10.53
C PRO A 71 8.75 -16.29 10.46
N ARG A 72 8.69 -15.62 11.63
CA ARG A 72 8.34 -14.18 11.72
C ARG A 72 9.28 -13.29 10.90
N GLU A 73 10.55 -13.63 10.88
CA GLU A 73 11.60 -12.93 10.15
C GLU A 73 11.48 -13.02 8.61
N GLU A 74 10.72 -13.99 8.10
CA GLU A 74 10.38 -14.09 6.66
C GLU A 74 9.16 -13.26 6.29
N LEU A 75 8.47 -12.67 7.27
CA LEU A 75 7.25 -11.90 7.05
C LEU A 75 7.53 -10.40 7.15
N PHE A 76 6.87 -9.62 6.31
CA PHE A 76 6.87 -8.17 6.33
C PHE A 76 5.46 -7.68 6.69
N ILE A 77 5.31 -7.13 7.88
CA ILE A 77 4.00 -6.70 8.42
C ILE A 77 3.95 -5.18 8.47
N THR A 78 2.99 -4.63 7.74
CA THR A 78 2.68 -3.19 7.75
C THR A 78 1.38 -2.95 8.50
N THR A 79 1.40 -2.00 9.44
CA THR A 79 0.17 -1.41 9.97
C THR A 79 0.27 0.12 10.04
N LYS A 80 -0.87 0.80 10.34
CA LYS A 80 -0.98 2.25 10.23
C LYS A 80 -1.68 2.86 11.43
N LEU A 81 -1.13 3.97 11.91
CA LEU A 81 -1.74 4.84 12.92
C LEU A 81 -2.95 5.55 12.31
N TRP A 82 -4.09 5.50 13.01
CA TRP A 82 -5.26 6.23 12.54
C TRP A 82 -5.24 7.70 12.98
N ASN A 83 -5.98 8.56 12.26
CA ASN A 83 -5.98 10.02 12.42
C ASN A 83 -6.36 10.47 13.84
N THR A 84 -7.26 9.75 14.52
CA THR A 84 -7.68 10.06 15.92
C THR A 84 -6.57 9.86 16.94
N ASP A 85 -5.51 9.16 16.58
CA ASP A 85 -4.40 8.81 17.47
C ASP A 85 -3.15 9.67 17.22
N HIS A 86 -3.27 10.77 16.45
CA HIS A 86 -2.19 11.72 16.23
C HIS A 86 -1.80 12.47 17.53
N GLY A 87 -0.52 12.81 17.63
CA GLY A 87 0.12 13.40 18.80
C GLY A 87 0.90 12.36 19.60
N ARG A 88 1.94 12.80 20.34
CA ARG A 88 2.95 11.92 20.92
C ARG A 88 2.36 10.81 21.81
N GLU A 89 1.63 11.17 22.85
CA GLU A 89 1.12 10.17 23.80
C GLU A 89 0.10 9.20 23.19
N SER A 90 -0.79 9.70 22.33
CA SER A 90 -1.79 8.89 21.63
C SER A 90 -1.12 7.94 20.64
N THR A 91 -0.10 8.40 19.90
CA THR A 91 0.70 7.57 18.98
C THR A 91 1.36 6.41 19.73
N LEU A 92 2.03 6.66 20.85
CA LEU A 92 2.65 5.61 21.67
C LEU A 92 1.63 4.59 22.17
N ARG A 93 0.48 5.06 22.70
CA ARG A 93 -0.60 4.16 23.14
C ARG A 93 -1.16 3.31 22.00
N ALA A 94 -1.40 3.92 20.82
CA ALA A 94 -1.94 3.24 19.65
C ALA A 94 -0.94 2.20 19.11
N PHE A 95 0.35 2.54 19.03
CA PHE A 95 1.41 1.62 18.63
C PHE A 95 1.46 0.37 19.50
N HIS A 96 1.52 0.54 20.82
CA HIS A 96 1.51 -0.59 21.76
C HIS A 96 0.21 -1.40 21.69
N ALA A 97 -0.92 -0.76 21.42
CA ALA A 97 -2.18 -1.47 21.20
C ALA A 97 -2.14 -2.30 19.90
N SER A 98 -1.55 -1.79 18.80
CA SER A 98 -1.35 -2.53 17.56
C SER A 98 -0.44 -3.74 17.77
N LEU A 99 0.70 -3.58 18.47
CA LEU A 99 1.58 -4.70 18.80
C LEU A 99 0.84 -5.81 19.56
N ARG A 100 0.03 -5.43 20.57
CA ARG A 100 -0.75 -6.43 21.33
C ARG A 100 -1.80 -7.13 20.47
N ARG A 101 -2.54 -6.40 19.60
CA ARG A 101 -3.54 -7.01 18.70
C ARG A 101 -2.90 -7.93 17.67
N LEU A 102 -1.75 -7.54 17.15
CA LEU A 102 -0.98 -8.35 16.21
C LEU A 102 -0.24 -9.52 16.89
N GLY A 103 -0.04 -9.49 18.21
CA GLY A 103 0.74 -10.49 18.93
C GLY A 103 2.23 -10.49 18.54
N LEU A 104 2.78 -9.31 18.22
CA LEU A 104 4.14 -9.15 17.70
C LEU A 104 5.01 -8.34 18.66
N ASP A 105 6.32 -8.61 18.62
CA ASP A 105 7.32 -7.85 19.39
C ASP A 105 7.82 -6.63 18.62
N TYR A 106 7.72 -6.64 17.30
CA TYR A 106 8.10 -5.54 16.42
C TYR A 106 7.21 -5.49 15.16
N ILE A 107 7.17 -4.31 14.52
CA ILE A 107 6.49 -4.07 13.25
C ILE A 107 7.54 -3.79 12.17
N ASP A 108 7.37 -4.32 10.96
CA ASP A 108 8.32 -4.10 9.86
C ASP A 108 8.17 -2.69 9.27
N LEU A 109 6.93 -2.22 9.06
CA LEU A 109 6.64 -0.87 8.57
C LEU A 109 5.44 -0.28 9.31
N TYR A 110 5.65 0.86 9.96
CA TYR A 110 4.58 1.60 10.63
C TYR A 110 4.35 2.93 9.93
N LEU A 111 3.11 3.18 9.49
CA LEU A 111 2.73 4.35 8.70
C LEU A 111 1.78 5.28 9.46
N ILE A 112 1.92 6.58 9.27
CA ILE A 112 0.81 7.53 9.51
C ILE A 112 -0.19 7.36 8.38
N HIS A 113 -1.46 7.03 8.67
CA HIS A 113 -2.45 6.63 7.65
C HIS A 113 -2.88 7.78 6.73
N PHE A 114 -3.08 8.97 7.29
CA PHE A 114 -3.33 10.23 6.57
C PHE A 114 -2.67 11.38 7.34
N PRO A 115 -2.32 12.49 6.68
CA PRO A 115 -1.74 13.65 7.38
C PRO A 115 -2.74 14.33 8.31
N ALA A 116 -4.04 14.32 7.98
CA ALA A 116 -5.11 15.02 8.71
C ALA A 116 -4.66 16.43 9.17
N PRO A 117 -4.30 17.34 8.22
CA PRO A 117 -3.63 18.61 8.53
C PRO A 117 -4.46 19.53 9.41
N MET A 118 -5.80 19.39 9.39
CA MET A 118 -6.71 20.14 10.25
C MET A 118 -6.51 19.87 11.75
N LEU A 119 -5.85 18.76 12.12
CA LEU A 119 -5.48 18.47 13.50
C LEU A 119 -4.17 19.18 13.93
N GLY A 120 -3.34 19.61 12.98
CA GLY A 120 -2.04 20.24 13.24
C GLY A 120 -1.03 19.33 13.97
N LYS A 121 -1.15 18.00 13.89
CA LYS A 121 -0.41 17.05 14.72
C LYS A 121 0.47 16.05 13.96
N TYR A 122 0.42 16.00 12.64
CA TYR A 122 1.16 14.98 11.89
C TYR A 122 2.68 15.11 12.01
N VAL A 123 3.21 16.32 12.23
CA VAL A 123 4.64 16.54 12.47
C VAL A 123 5.04 15.96 13.83
N GLU A 124 4.31 16.30 14.91
CA GLU A 124 4.54 15.70 16.24
C GLU A 124 4.43 14.18 16.21
N THR A 125 3.46 13.66 15.45
CA THR A 125 3.26 12.23 15.23
C THR A 125 4.45 11.61 14.53
N TRP A 126 4.99 12.26 13.49
CA TRP A 126 6.17 11.80 12.78
C TRP A 126 7.40 11.69 13.70
N LEU A 127 7.67 12.74 14.47
CA LEU A 127 8.77 12.73 15.44
C LEU A 127 8.62 11.59 16.46
N THR A 128 7.39 11.25 16.84
CA THR A 128 7.12 10.09 17.72
C THR A 128 7.40 8.75 17.01
N LEU A 129 7.13 8.65 15.69
CA LEU A 129 7.52 7.47 14.93
C LEU A 129 9.05 7.33 14.85
N GLU A 130 9.79 8.45 14.76
CA GLU A 130 11.26 8.43 14.82
C GLU A 130 11.77 7.88 16.16
N GLU A 131 11.15 8.27 17.30
CA GLU A 131 11.46 7.71 18.63
C GLU A 131 11.29 6.17 18.62
N LEU A 132 10.13 5.68 18.15
CA LEU A 132 9.84 4.23 18.07
C LEU A 132 10.82 3.48 17.15
N HIS A 133 11.27 4.12 16.07
CA HIS A 133 12.25 3.55 15.15
C HIS A 133 13.64 3.47 15.80
N HIS A 134 14.09 4.53 16.46
CA HIS A 134 15.36 4.54 17.19
C HIS A 134 15.41 3.53 18.35
N ASP A 135 14.27 3.28 19.01
CA ASP A 135 14.12 2.26 20.04
C ASP A 135 14.10 0.82 19.49
N GLY A 136 14.19 0.65 18.16
CA GLY A 136 14.18 -0.66 17.50
C GLY A 136 12.83 -1.39 17.52
N ARG A 137 11.74 -0.69 17.88
CA ARG A 137 10.39 -1.24 17.92
C ARG A 137 9.74 -1.37 16.55
N VAL A 138 10.23 -0.57 15.59
CA VAL A 138 9.79 -0.55 14.19
C VAL A 138 11.02 -0.60 13.29
N ARG A 139 11.03 -1.52 12.31
CA ARG A 139 12.17 -1.66 11.39
C ARG A 139 12.23 -0.51 10.38
N ALA A 140 11.08 -0.03 9.91
CA ALA A 140 10.97 1.11 9.00
C ALA A 140 9.73 1.94 9.33
N ILE A 141 9.84 3.26 9.20
CA ILE A 141 8.72 4.19 9.36
C ILE A 141 8.42 4.90 8.06
N GLY A 142 7.16 5.26 7.87
CA GLY A 142 6.73 5.95 6.66
C GLY A 142 5.38 6.63 6.86
N VAL A 143 4.82 7.05 5.75
CA VAL A 143 3.55 7.76 5.72
C VAL A 143 2.62 7.16 4.66
N ALA A 144 1.33 7.47 4.75
CA ALA A 144 0.38 7.15 3.70
C ALA A 144 -0.46 8.39 3.38
N ASN A 145 -0.76 8.57 2.10
CA ASN A 145 -1.58 9.68 1.61
C ASN A 145 -0.99 11.08 1.86
N PHE A 146 0.32 11.19 2.10
CA PHE A 146 0.97 12.49 2.23
C PHE A 146 1.21 13.12 0.86
N LYS A 147 0.88 14.38 0.71
CA LYS A 147 1.30 15.22 -0.42
C LYS A 147 2.71 15.77 -0.18
N SER A 148 3.33 16.34 -1.20
CA SER A 148 4.72 16.83 -1.13
C SER A 148 4.97 17.86 -0.03
N HIS A 149 4.01 18.77 0.21
CA HIS A 149 4.13 19.76 1.29
C HIS A 149 4.07 19.12 2.68
N HIS A 150 3.21 18.11 2.91
CA HIS A 150 3.22 17.38 4.17
C HIS A 150 4.54 16.65 4.43
N ILE A 151 5.13 16.08 3.35
CA ILE A 151 6.45 15.43 3.49
C ILE A 151 7.53 16.47 3.74
N ALA A 152 7.49 17.64 3.08
CA ALA A 152 8.44 18.73 3.35
C ALA A 152 8.42 19.14 4.83
N ASP A 153 7.23 19.33 5.42
CA ASP A 153 7.10 19.71 6.83
C ASP A 153 7.74 18.69 7.79
N ILE A 154 7.57 17.38 7.53
CA ILE A 154 8.18 16.34 8.39
C ILE A 154 9.69 16.19 8.14
N LEU A 155 10.18 16.47 6.92
CA LEU A 155 11.62 16.49 6.61
C LEU A 155 12.31 17.70 7.24
N ASP A 156 11.63 18.85 7.31
CA ASP A 156 12.17 20.06 7.95
C ASP A 156 12.25 19.94 9.49
N ALA A 157 11.33 19.17 10.08
CA ALA A 157 11.22 19.01 11.53
C ALA A 157 12.01 17.79 12.07
N GLY A 158 12.13 16.73 11.28
CA GLY A 158 12.68 15.44 11.70
C GLY A 158 14.08 15.17 11.18
N THR A 159 14.58 13.99 11.46
CA THR A 159 15.90 13.52 11.06
C THR A 159 15.86 12.27 10.18
N VAL A 160 14.71 11.59 10.14
CA VAL A 160 14.49 10.38 9.35
C VAL A 160 13.68 10.70 8.12
N VAL A 161 14.13 10.24 6.96
CA VAL A 161 13.36 10.31 5.73
C VAL A 161 12.34 9.16 5.72
N PRO A 162 11.04 9.41 5.42
CA PRO A 162 10.08 8.32 5.29
C PRO A 162 10.58 7.23 4.35
N ALA A 163 10.57 5.97 4.79
CA ALA A 163 11.01 4.86 3.94
C ALA A 163 10.02 4.62 2.78
N VAL A 164 8.73 4.83 3.06
CA VAL A 164 7.61 4.62 2.13
C VAL A 164 6.62 5.77 2.25
N ASN A 165 6.06 6.21 1.12
CA ASN A 165 4.76 6.88 1.10
C ASN A 165 3.78 6.00 0.32
N GLN A 166 2.76 5.49 1.02
CA GLN A 166 1.71 4.65 0.46
C GLN A 166 0.57 5.52 -0.06
N ILE A 167 0.40 5.59 -1.39
CA ILE A 167 -0.55 6.49 -2.05
C ILE A 167 -1.50 5.73 -2.97
N GLU A 168 -2.67 6.32 -3.26
CA GLU A 168 -3.49 5.84 -4.35
C GLU A 168 -2.73 5.99 -5.67
N LEU A 169 -2.57 4.89 -6.40
CA LEU A 169 -1.88 4.92 -7.68
C LEU A 169 -2.37 3.79 -8.58
N HIS A 170 -2.78 4.15 -9.79
CA HIS A 170 -3.26 3.23 -10.81
C HIS A 170 -3.20 3.92 -12.20
N PRO A 171 -3.39 3.22 -13.33
CA PRO A 171 -3.26 3.78 -14.68
C PRO A 171 -4.01 5.09 -14.97
N ARG A 172 -5.17 5.32 -14.37
CA ARG A 172 -5.96 6.55 -14.52
C ARG A 172 -5.63 7.64 -13.46
N TYR A 173 -4.72 7.35 -12.50
CA TYR A 173 -4.21 8.27 -11.48
C TYR A 173 -2.77 7.95 -11.15
N GLN A 174 -1.85 8.43 -11.99
CA GLN A 174 -0.44 7.96 -11.99
C GLN A 174 0.48 8.76 -11.07
N GLN A 175 0.04 9.92 -10.60
CA GLN A 175 0.78 10.78 -9.68
C GLN A 175 2.26 11.00 -10.07
N GLY A 176 2.53 11.28 -11.33
CA GLY A 176 3.88 11.48 -11.86
C GLY A 176 4.74 12.46 -11.05
N PRO A 177 4.25 13.67 -10.74
CA PRO A 177 4.97 14.63 -9.91
C PRO A 177 5.30 14.09 -8.50
N MET A 178 4.37 13.36 -7.87
CA MET A 178 4.57 12.79 -6.54
C MET A 178 5.62 11.68 -6.54
N ARG A 179 5.59 10.78 -7.53
CA ARG A 179 6.62 9.75 -7.71
C ARG A 179 8.00 10.35 -7.99
N GLY A 180 8.05 11.44 -8.76
CA GLY A 180 9.30 12.20 -8.98
C GLY A 180 9.84 12.81 -7.68
N PHE A 181 8.94 13.36 -6.84
CA PHE A 181 9.30 13.85 -5.51
C PHE A 181 9.85 12.72 -4.63
N HIS A 182 9.17 11.56 -4.58
CA HIS A 182 9.64 10.40 -3.84
C HIS A 182 11.04 9.96 -4.28
N ALA A 183 11.25 9.81 -5.59
CA ALA A 183 12.55 9.40 -6.13
C ALA A 183 13.69 10.36 -5.74
N LYS A 184 13.42 11.68 -5.76
CA LYS A 184 14.37 12.71 -5.35
C LYS A 184 14.80 12.58 -3.88
N HIS A 185 13.89 12.16 -3.00
CA HIS A 185 14.14 12.04 -1.56
C HIS A 185 14.45 10.61 -1.10
N GLY A 186 14.57 9.65 -2.01
CA GLY A 186 14.84 8.25 -1.67
C GLY A 186 13.67 7.53 -0.98
N ILE A 187 12.44 8.04 -1.15
CA ILE A 187 11.21 7.46 -0.61
C ILE A 187 10.68 6.42 -1.59
N ARG A 188 10.29 5.23 -1.13
CA ARG A 188 9.61 4.26 -1.99
C ARG A 188 8.12 4.60 -2.13
N THR A 189 7.62 4.47 -3.37
CA THR A 189 6.19 4.59 -3.65
C THR A 189 5.53 3.24 -3.46
N GLU A 190 4.54 3.16 -2.58
CA GLU A 190 3.67 1.99 -2.44
C GLU A 190 2.27 2.36 -2.93
N ALA A 191 1.71 1.52 -3.81
CA ALA A 191 0.43 1.77 -4.45
C ALA A 191 -0.71 1.02 -3.74
N TRP A 192 -1.64 1.77 -3.12
CA TRP A 192 -2.92 1.20 -2.73
C TRP A 192 -3.96 1.38 -3.83
N SER A 193 -4.95 0.50 -3.87
CA SER A 193 -5.96 0.41 -4.96
C SER A 193 -5.33 0.37 -6.37
N PRO A 194 -4.32 -0.47 -6.63
CA PRO A 194 -3.62 -0.49 -7.91
C PRO A 194 -4.55 -0.81 -9.10
N LEU A 195 -5.71 -1.43 -8.83
CA LEU A 195 -6.74 -1.78 -9.82
C LEU A 195 -7.92 -0.80 -9.81
N ALA A 196 -7.77 0.41 -9.23
CA ALA A 196 -8.82 1.43 -9.10
C ALA A 196 -10.16 0.83 -8.64
N ARG A 197 -10.14 -0.07 -7.65
CA ARG A 197 -11.33 -0.71 -7.10
C ARG A 197 -12.25 -1.37 -8.16
N ARG A 198 -11.65 -1.93 -9.21
CA ARG A 198 -12.29 -2.59 -10.38
C ARG A 198 -12.82 -1.64 -11.46
N LEU A 199 -12.72 -0.33 -11.30
CA LEU A 199 -13.13 0.63 -12.34
C LEU A 199 -12.31 0.51 -13.64
N LEU A 200 -11.12 -0.10 -13.58
CA LEU A 200 -10.27 -0.39 -14.75
C LEU A 200 -10.70 -1.63 -15.55
N PHE A 201 -11.58 -2.49 -15.02
CA PHE A 201 -11.82 -3.82 -15.61
C PHE A 201 -12.45 -3.79 -17.00
N HIS A 202 -12.96 -2.66 -17.43
CA HIS A 202 -13.52 -2.46 -18.77
C HIS A 202 -12.74 -1.43 -19.60
N ASP A 203 -11.50 -1.09 -19.18
CA ASP A 203 -10.66 -0.18 -19.92
C ASP A 203 -10.19 -0.83 -21.23
N PRO A 204 -10.52 -0.24 -22.40
CA PRO A 204 -10.24 -0.86 -23.70
C PRO A 204 -8.75 -0.93 -24.01
N VAL A 205 -7.95 0.06 -23.55
CA VAL A 205 -6.51 0.09 -23.78
C VAL A 205 -5.84 -1.02 -22.99
N LEU A 206 -6.16 -1.15 -21.69
CA LEU A 206 -5.61 -2.21 -20.83
C LEU A 206 -6.04 -3.59 -21.33
N SER A 207 -7.29 -3.75 -21.76
CA SER A 207 -7.80 -4.99 -22.35
C SER A 207 -7.08 -5.36 -23.65
N SER A 208 -6.79 -4.37 -24.49
CA SER A 208 -6.02 -4.58 -25.73
C SER A 208 -4.59 -5.01 -25.45
N ILE A 209 -3.92 -4.38 -24.46
CA ILE A 209 -2.57 -4.79 -24.03
C ILE A 209 -2.61 -6.23 -23.50
N ALA A 210 -3.56 -6.55 -22.62
CA ALA A 210 -3.73 -7.89 -22.06
C ALA A 210 -3.89 -8.96 -23.16
N GLY A 211 -4.73 -8.68 -24.18
CA GLY A 211 -4.92 -9.57 -25.32
C GLY A 211 -3.67 -9.80 -26.17
N ARG A 212 -2.82 -8.77 -26.37
CA ARG A 212 -1.56 -8.92 -27.11
C ARG A 212 -0.55 -9.80 -26.41
N HIS A 213 -0.58 -9.83 -25.09
CA HIS A 213 0.36 -10.56 -24.26
C HIS A 213 -0.18 -11.90 -23.73
N ASP A 214 -1.38 -12.32 -24.12
CA ASP A 214 -2.06 -13.50 -23.59
C ASP A 214 -2.09 -13.49 -22.02
N ALA A 215 -2.36 -12.33 -21.46
CA ALA A 215 -2.34 -12.06 -20.02
C ALA A 215 -3.69 -11.50 -19.55
N THR A 216 -3.89 -11.47 -18.23
CA THR A 216 -5.05 -10.78 -17.67
C THR A 216 -4.78 -9.27 -17.53
N LEU A 217 -5.82 -8.46 -17.53
CA LEU A 217 -5.73 -7.03 -17.24
C LEU A 217 -5.06 -6.77 -15.88
N VAL A 218 -5.33 -7.61 -14.89
CA VAL A 218 -4.72 -7.53 -13.56
C VAL A 218 -3.21 -7.70 -13.65
N GLN A 219 -2.74 -8.71 -14.39
CA GLN A 219 -1.30 -8.95 -14.60
C GLN A 219 -0.64 -7.78 -15.33
N VAL A 220 -1.29 -7.21 -16.35
CA VAL A 220 -0.78 -6.01 -17.06
C VAL A 220 -0.61 -4.83 -16.10
N VAL A 221 -1.62 -4.52 -15.29
CA VAL A 221 -1.55 -3.40 -14.36
C VAL A 221 -0.50 -3.62 -13.27
N LEU A 222 -0.43 -4.82 -12.70
CA LEU A 222 0.58 -5.12 -11.69
C LEU A 222 1.99 -5.09 -12.27
N GLN A 223 2.20 -5.65 -13.46
CA GLN A 223 3.51 -5.60 -14.13
C GLN A 223 3.92 -4.16 -14.48
N TRP A 224 2.97 -3.31 -14.88
CA TRP A 224 3.22 -1.89 -15.07
C TRP A 224 3.75 -1.23 -13.78
N HIS A 225 3.15 -1.52 -12.61
CA HIS A 225 3.66 -1.03 -11.33
C HIS A 225 5.07 -1.54 -11.04
N LEU A 226 5.33 -2.83 -11.25
CA LEU A 226 6.65 -3.43 -11.01
C LEU A 226 7.71 -2.76 -11.88
N ARG A 227 7.43 -2.51 -13.17
CA ARG A 227 8.34 -1.79 -14.08
C ARG A 227 8.59 -0.34 -13.66
N LEU A 228 7.63 0.32 -13.05
CA LEU A 228 7.81 1.67 -12.48
C LEU A 228 8.60 1.67 -11.17
N GLY A 229 8.96 0.50 -10.62
CA GLY A 229 9.61 0.37 -9.33
C GLY A 229 8.70 0.66 -8.14
N ASN A 230 7.38 0.59 -8.33
CA ASN A 230 6.42 0.73 -7.23
C ASN A 230 6.30 -0.58 -6.46
N ILE A 231 6.01 -0.47 -5.16
CA ILE A 231 5.50 -1.58 -4.34
C ILE A 231 3.98 -1.57 -4.48
N VAL A 232 3.32 -2.73 -4.50
CA VAL A 232 1.87 -2.83 -4.69
C VAL A 232 1.22 -3.73 -3.66
N ILE A 233 0.02 -3.36 -3.21
CA ILE A 233 -0.77 -4.10 -2.23
C ILE A 233 -2.20 -4.35 -2.74
N PRO A 234 -2.39 -5.13 -3.84
CA PRO A 234 -3.71 -5.50 -4.30
C PRO A 234 -4.46 -6.28 -3.23
N LYS A 235 -5.73 -5.90 -2.99
CA LYS A 235 -6.61 -6.60 -2.05
C LYS A 235 -7.37 -7.72 -2.75
N THR A 236 -7.32 -8.91 -2.19
CA THR A 236 -8.19 -10.03 -2.56
C THR A 236 -8.33 -11.02 -1.42
N VAL A 237 -9.46 -11.74 -1.37
CA VAL A 237 -9.71 -12.86 -0.45
C VAL A 237 -9.81 -14.19 -1.20
N THR A 238 -9.68 -14.18 -2.51
CA THR A 238 -9.88 -15.33 -3.39
C THR A 238 -8.52 -15.98 -3.71
N PRO A 239 -8.26 -17.26 -3.33
CA PRO A 239 -6.97 -17.91 -3.55
C PRO A 239 -6.51 -17.89 -5.01
N ALA A 240 -7.43 -18.06 -5.97
CA ALA A 240 -7.09 -17.99 -7.39
C ALA A 240 -6.55 -16.60 -7.79
N ARG A 241 -7.16 -15.51 -7.29
CA ARG A 241 -6.69 -14.14 -7.55
C ARG A 241 -5.41 -13.82 -6.80
N MET A 242 -5.16 -14.45 -5.65
CA MET A 242 -3.86 -14.33 -4.95
C MET A 242 -2.73 -14.86 -5.84
N ARG A 243 -2.93 -16.04 -6.45
CA ARG A 243 -1.97 -16.60 -7.40
C ARG A 243 -1.83 -15.73 -8.66
N GLU A 244 -2.94 -15.32 -9.26
CA GLU A 244 -2.96 -14.41 -10.43
C GLU A 244 -2.13 -13.13 -10.17
N ASN A 245 -2.29 -12.51 -8.99
CA ASN A 245 -1.53 -11.31 -8.62
C ASN A 245 -0.02 -11.61 -8.50
N LEU A 246 0.37 -12.74 -7.91
CA LEU A 246 1.78 -13.13 -7.80
C LEU A 246 2.36 -13.55 -9.15
N ASP A 247 1.55 -14.14 -10.03
CA ASP A 247 1.97 -14.49 -11.38
C ASP A 247 2.31 -13.27 -12.23
N ALA A 248 1.88 -12.07 -11.83
CA ALA A 248 2.30 -10.83 -12.47
C ALA A 248 3.82 -10.59 -12.37
N VAL A 249 4.54 -11.22 -11.43
CA VAL A 249 6.01 -11.10 -11.31
C VAL A 249 6.71 -11.63 -12.57
N ASP A 250 6.25 -12.78 -13.08
CA ASP A 250 6.73 -13.37 -14.33
C ASP A 250 5.76 -13.08 -15.49
N GLY A 251 4.93 -12.04 -15.33
CA GLY A 251 3.87 -11.65 -16.24
C GLY A 251 4.38 -11.02 -17.55
N PRO A 252 3.48 -10.33 -18.26
CA PRO A 252 3.78 -9.83 -19.60
C PRO A 252 4.98 -8.88 -19.60
N ALA A 253 5.92 -9.11 -20.51
CA ALA A 253 7.04 -8.19 -20.75
C ALA A 253 6.53 -6.95 -21.51
N LEU A 254 5.91 -6.02 -20.77
CA LEU A 254 5.40 -4.77 -21.35
C LEU A 254 6.53 -4.01 -22.04
N ASP A 255 6.34 -3.64 -23.31
CA ASP A 255 7.31 -2.84 -24.04
C ASP A 255 7.12 -1.32 -23.81
N GLU A 256 7.96 -0.49 -24.43
CA GLU A 256 7.85 0.98 -24.31
C GLU A 256 6.56 1.53 -24.96
N GLY A 257 6.01 0.84 -25.96
CA GLY A 257 4.72 1.17 -26.56
C GLY A 257 3.57 0.93 -25.59
N ASP A 258 3.57 -0.22 -24.91
CA ASP A 258 2.60 -0.53 -23.85
C ASP A 258 2.67 0.49 -22.71
N MET A 259 3.89 0.80 -22.26
CA MET A 259 4.12 1.80 -21.21
C MET A 259 3.66 3.19 -21.63
N ALA A 260 3.82 3.56 -22.90
CA ALA A 260 3.34 4.83 -23.43
C ALA A 260 1.80 4.88 -23.51
N LEU A 261 1.16 3.79 -23.94
CA LEU A 261 -0.31 3.67 -23.94
C LEU A 261 -0.88 3.77 -22.54
N ILE A 262 -0.28 3.08 -21.55
CA ILE A 262 -0.73 3.17 -20.17
C ILE A 262 -0.48 4.58 -19.61
N ARG A 263 0.64 5.23 -19.96
CA ARG A 263 0.93 6.60 -19.54
C ARG A 263 -0.13 7.58 -20.04
N ALA A 264 -0.63 7.39 -21.25
CA ALA A 264 -1.67 8.23 -21.83
C ALA A 264 -3.05 8.10 -21.14
N LEU A 265 -3.26 7.07 -20.33
CA LEU A 265 -4.50 6.89 -19.55
C LEU A 265 -4.65 7.84 -18.36
N ASP A 266 -3.58 8.53 -17.95
CA ASP A 266 -3.60 9.41 -16.78
C ASP A 266 -4.59 10.56 -16.97
N CYS A 267 -5.56 10.68 -16.10
CA CYS A 267 -6.58 11.72 -16.15
C CYS A 267 -6.99 12.23 -14.76
N ASP A 268 -6.11 12.06 -13.77
CA ASP A 268 -6.32 12.49 -12.39
C ASP A 268 -7.58 11.89 -11.72
N ALA A 269 -7.99 10.70 -12.17
CA ALA A 269 -9.21 10.04 -11.70
C ALA A 269 -9.02 9.37 -10.34
N ARG A 270 -8.88 10.17 -9.28
CA ARG A 270 -8.78 9.70 -7.90
C ARG A 270 -10.06 9.00 -7.45
N THR A 271 -9.95 7.88 -6.71
CA THR A 271 -11.09 7.17 -6.11
C THR A 271 -11.18 7.38 -4.59
N GLY A 272 -10.08 7.74 -3.94
CA GLY A 272 -10.03 8.05 -2.51
C GLY A 272 -10.30 9.51 -2.18
N PRO A 273 -10.33 9.86 -0.88
CA PRO A 273 -10.51 11.24 -0.41
C PRO A 273 -9.26 12.10 -0.65
N ASP A 274 -9.44 13.42 -0.68
CA ASP A 274 -8.30 14.33 -0.72
C ASP A 274 -7.59 14.36 0.64
N PRO A 275 -6.26 14.11 0.69
CA PRO A 275 -5.52 14.10 1.95
C PRO A 275 -5.51 15.44 2.71
N ASP A 276 -5.69 16.57 2.03
CA ASP A 276 -5.74 17.90 2.67
C ASP A 276 -7.04 18.12 3.44
N GLU A 277 -8.10 17.42 3.06
CA GLU A 277 -9.45 17.65 3.59
C GLU A 277 -9.96 16.47 4.42
N PHE A 278 -9.30 15.31 4.36
CA PHE A 278 -9.79 14.08 4.96
C PHE A 278 -9.39 13.95 6.43
N LEU A 279 -10.37 13.87 7.31
CA LEU A 279 -10.19 13.56 8.72
C LEU A 279 -10.66 12.15 9.08
N ASP A 280 -11.94 11.87 8.83
CA ASP A 280 -12.59 10.57 9.06
C ASP A 280 -13.84 10.49 8.18
N GLY A 281 -14.37 9.30 7.99
CA GLY A 281 -15.60 9.09 7.23
C GLY A 281 -15.52 7.96 6.22
N GLY A 282 -16.61 7.77 5.52
CA GLY A 282 -16.75 6.87 4.39
C GLY A 282 -16.50 7.59 3.06
N VAL A 283 -16.30 6.81 2.02
CA VAL A 283 -16.25 7.30 0.65
C VAL A 283 -17.65 7.16 0.05
N ASP A 284 -18.18 8.24 -0.49
CA ASP A 284 -19.42 8.19 -1.30
C ASP A 284 -19.08 7.60 -2.67
N TRP A 285 -19.47 6.36 -2.86
CA TRP A 285 -19.16 5.60 -4.08
C TRP A 285 -19.92 6.07 -5.30
N ASP A 286 -21.11 6.63 -5.14
CA ASP A 286 -21.92 7.15 -6.26
C ASP A 286 -21.24 8.44 -6.78
N GLU A 287 -20.79 9.31 -5.89
CA GLU A 287 -20.02 10.50 -6.25
C GLU A 287 -18.68 10.14 -6.92
N VAL A 288 -17.93 9.18 -6.34
CA VAL A 288 -16.65 8.70 -6.92
C VAL A 288 -16.87 8.14 -8.32
N THR A 289 -17.87 7.28 -8.50
CA THR A 289 -18.18 6.68 -9.81
C THR A 289 -18.60 7.75 -10.82
N ALA A 290 -19.43 8.69 -10.43
CA ALA A 290 -19.83 9.79 -11.30
C ALA A 290 -18.65 10.68 -11.70
N ARG A 291 -17.75 10.99 -10.77
CA ARG A 291 -16.50 11.74 -11.05
C ARG A 291 -15.58 10.96 -11.98
N TRP A 292 -15.37 9.66 -11.72
CA TRP A 292 -14.58 8.77 -12.57
C TRP A 292 -15.08 8.79 -14.01
N ASN A 293 -16.37 8.55 -14.23
CA ASN A 293 -16.96 8.50 -15.57
C ASN A 293 -16.79 9.83 -16.31
N ARG A 294 -16.93 10.98 -15.61
CA ARG A 294 -16.70 12.30 -16.23
C ARG A 294 -15.25 12.54 -16.64
N LEU A 295 -14.27 12.04 -15.87
CA LEU A 295 -12.85 12.25 -16.15
C LEU A 295 -12.37 11.32 -17.28
N VAL A 296 -12.76 10.05 -17.22
CA VAL A 296 -12.40 9.06 -18.24
C VAL A 296 -12.99 9.41 -19.58
N SER A 297 -14.29 9.78 -19.65
CA SER A 297 -14.95 10.16 -20.92
C SER A 297 -14.41 11.46 -21.56
N LYS A 298 -13.61 12.25 -20.86
CA LYS A 298 -12.94 13.43 -21.40
C LYS A 298 -11.53 13.12 -21.88
N ALA A 299 -10.95 12.03 -21.41
CA ALA A 299 -9.59 11.61 -21.74
C ALA A 299 -9.54 10.64 -22.92
N ASP A 300 -10.65 9.95 -23.22
CA ASP A 300 -10.87 9.10 -24.39
C ASP A 300 -11.36 9.95 -25.58
#